data_06f79b7bd1b5ebe1faf1ecb05b472d81
#
_entry.id   06f79b7bd1b5ebe1faf1ecb05b472d81
#
_cell.length_a   1.000
_cell.length_b   1.000
_cell.length_c   1.000
_cell.angle_alpha   90.00
_cell.angle_beta   90.00
_cell.angle_gamma   90.00
#
_symmetry.space_group_name_H-M   'P 1'
#
loop_
_entity.id
_entity.type
_entity.pdbx_description
1 polymer ?
#
loop_
_entity_poly.entity_id
_entity_poly.type
_entity_poly.pdbx_seq_one_letter_code
_entity_poly.pdbx_strand_id
1 'polypeptide(L)'
;LRDAQIASEKEVVANERRYRVEDDVEGLANELLYKTAFEAHPYRWPTIGWMADIEAFTPEDCVKFYRTYYAPSNATVVVVGQVRERDLLLAIRDAYGIIPTQTVPAEDILPEPQQTVERRLEIRKPTASEKLLVAFKGPAFGDVDHAAMTVLSEVLFGGRASRLYRSLVVERELATDLRGWVSTFRDPGLFECWATARSTHSALEILPVFEDAFARVRADVVADEELARAKSRLELGSLQQLETASGKAEQIGFFEIVLGDPAHAFRRVESYRRTTASDLRRVARRYLVDTARTVLRVVPDASAAPAQAAQ
;
A
#
# COMPACT_ATOMS: atom_id res chain seq x y z
N LEU A 1 -3.87 32.40 -0.44
CA LEU A 1 -4.47 31.67 -1.56
C LEU A 1 -5.32 32.64 -2.37
N ARG A 2 -5.18 32.64 -3.70
CA ARG A 2 -5.97 33.48 -4.62
C ARG A 2 -6.92 32.56 -5.39
N ASP A 3 -8.15 33.01 -5.65
CA ASP A 3 -9.17 32.20 -6.33
C ASP A 3 -8.71 31.68 -7.69
N ALA A 4 -8.02 32.51 -8.48
CA ALA A 4 -7.47 32.11 -9.77
C ALA A 4 -6.40 30.99 -9.66
N GLN A 5 -5.61 30.98 -8.58
CA GLN A 5 -4.64 29.93 -8.33
C GLN A 5 -5.34 28.64 -7.94
N ILE A 6 -6.35 28.69 -7.08
CA ILE A 6 -7.12 27.51 -6.67
C ILE A 6 -7.84 26.90 -7.88
N ALA A 7 -8.44 27.73 -8.74
CA ALA A 7 -9.09 27.24 -9.96
C ALA A 7 -8.10 26.50 -10.87
N SER A 8 -6.88 27.05 -11.07
CA SER A 8 -5.83 26.42 -11.85
C SER A 8 -5.35 25.11 -11.21
N GLU A 9 -5.13 25.09 -9.89
CA GLU A 9 -4.66 23.90 -9.18
C GLU A 9 -5.73 22.78 -9.13
N LYS A 10 -7.01 23.12 -9.04
CA LYS A 10 -8.11 22.16 -9.19
C LYS A 10 -8.03 21.42 -10.51
N GLU A 11 -7.78 22.13 -11.61
CA GLU A 11 -7.63 21.51 -12.92
C GLU A 11 -6.40 20.62 -12.99
N VAL A 12 -5.28 21.02 -12.37
CA VAL A 12 -4.08 20.19 -12.25
C VAL A 12 -4.38 18.88 -11.50
N VAL A 13 -5.04 18.95 -10.35
CA VAL A 13 -5.44 17.77 -9.56
C VAL A 13 -6.43 16.90 -10.32
N ALA A 14 -7.41 17.49 -11.02
CA ALA A 14 -8.35 16.74 -11.86
C ALA A 14 -7.64 16.00 -13.01
N ASN A 15 -6.66 16.64 -13.64
CA ASN A 15 -5.85 16.03 -14.69
C ASN A 15 -4.94 14.93 -14.13
N GLU A 16 -4.35 15.13 -12.94
CA GLU A 16 -3.59 14.09 -12.26
C GLU A 16 -4.45 12.86 -11.95
N ARG A 17 -5.69 13.07 -11.48
CA ARG A 17 -6.64 11.98 -11.25
C ARG A 17 -6.98 11.24 -12.55
N ARG A 18 -7.28 11.95 -13.63
CA ARG A 18 -7.52 11.31 -14.94
C ARG A 18 -6.33 10.44 -15.33
N TYR A 19 -5.15 11.01 -15.31
CA TYR A 19 -3.92 10.32 -15.71
C TYR A 19 -3.59 9.10 -14.83
N ARG A 20 -3.69 9.24 -13.48
CA ARG A 20 -3.26 8.20 -12.54
C ARG A 20 -4.33 7.16 -12.20
N VAL A 21 -5.61 7.46 -12.45
CA VAL A 21 -6.72 6.58 -12.05
C VAL A 21 -7.61 6.23 -13.25
N GLU A 22 -8.13 7.22 -13.97
CA GLU A 22 -9.12 6.95 -15.01
C GLU A 22 -8.51 6.33 -16.26
N ASP A 23 -7.32 6.80 -16.66
CA ASP A 23 -6.56 6.34 -17.82
C ASP A 23 -5.56 5.22 -17.45
N ASP A 24 -5.23 5.04 -16.17
CA ASP A 24 -4.36 3.95 -15.71
C ASP A 24 -5.18 2.77 -15.17
N VAL A 25 -4.98 1.62 -15.80
CA VAL A 25 -5.68 0.38 -15.44
C VAL A 25 -5.38 -0.07 -14.02
N GLU A 26 -4.12 0.06 -13.57
CA GLU A 26 -3.71 -0.35 -12.23
C GLU A 26 -4.17 0.64 -11.17
N GLY A 27 -4.12 1.93 -11.46
CA GLY A 27 -4.65 2.98 -10.58
C GLY A 27 -6.14 2.80 -10.31
N LEU A 28 -6.94 2.57 -11.36
CA LEU A 28 -8.36 2.29 -11.20
C LEU A 28 -8.62 0.99 -10.45
N ALA A 29 -7.87 -0.07 -10.76
CA ALA A 29 -8.02 -1.35 -10.09
C ALA A 29 -7.71 -1.23 -8.58
N ASN A 30 -6.68 -0.47 -8.22
CA ASN A 30 -6.34 -0.19 -6.83
C ASN A 30 -7.45 0.59 -6.11
N GLU A 31 -7.94 1.68 -6.69
CA GLU A 31 -9.05 2.46 -6.13
C GLU A 31 -10.29 1.59 -5.87
N LEU A 32 -10.67 0.79 -6.86
CA LEU A 32 -11.83 -0.08 -6.75
C LEU A 32 -11.61 -1.25 -5.78
N LEU A 33 -10.38 -1.76 -5.67
CA LEU A 33 -10.04 -2.77 -4.68
C LEU A 33 -10.27 -2.25 -3.26
N TYR A 34 -9.72 -1.08 -2.93
CA TYR A 34 -9.89 -0.45 -1.62
C TYR A 34 -11.33 -0.06 -1.35
N LYS A 35 -12.03 0.54 -2.33
CA LYS A 35 -13.45 0.87 -2.23
C LYS A 35 -14.33 -0.35 -1.96
N THR A 36 -13.97 -1.50 -2.53
CA THR A 36 -14.71 -2.77 -2.35
C THR A 36 -14.33 -3.45 -1.05
N ALA A 37 -13.05 -3.40 -0.67
CA ALA A 37 -12.55 -4.06 0.53
C ALA A 37 -12.99 -3.34 1.82
N PHE A 38 -13.19 -2.03 1.82
CA PHE A 38 -13.59 -1.25 2.99
C PHE A 38 -15.02 -0.71 2.85
N GLU A 39 -15.80 -0.82 3.93
CA GLU A 39 -17.17 -0.30 4.01
C GLU A 39 -17.25 1.00 4.82
N ALA A 40 -16.63 1.03 5.99
CA ALA A 40 -16.72 2.14 6.93
C ALA A 40 -15.41 2.94 7.06
N HIS A 41 -14.27 2.25 7.05
CA HIS A 41 -12.99 2.87 7.29
C HIS A 41 -12.58 3.81 6.16
N PRO A 42 -11.97 4.98 6.44
CA PRO A 42 -11.53 5.97 5.45
C PRO A 42 -10.55 5.47 4.39
N TYR A 43 -9.88 4.32 4.59
CA TYR A 43 -9.04 3.69 3.56
C TYR A 43 -9.78 3.32 2.28
N ARG A 44 -11.12 3.34 2.30
CA ARG A 44 -11.94 3.21 1.09
C ARG A 44 -11.83 4.39 0.12
N TRP A 45 -11.35 5.53 0.60
CA TRP A 45 -11.24 6.75 -0.20
C TRP A 45 -9.87 6.83 -0.87
N PRO A 46 -9.82 7.17 -2.15
CA PRO A 46 -8.54 7.34 -2.83
C PRO A 46 -7.81 8.58 -2.31
N THR A 47 -6.48 8.49 -2.22
CA THR A 47 -5.64 9.60 -1.75
C THR A 47 -5.81 10.87 -2.60
N ILE A 48 -5.99 10.70 -3.91
CA ILE A 48 -6.24 11.83 -4.83
C ILE A 48 -7.62 12.46 -4.66
N GLY A 49 -8.57 11.78 -4.00
CA GLY A 49 -9.98 12.18 -3.87
C GLY A 49 -10.84 11.70 -5.05
N TRP A 50 -12.17 11.75 -4.86
CA TRP A 50 -13.12 11.49 -5.95
C TRP A 50 -13.21 12.71 -6.87
N MET A 51 -13.44 12.52 -8.18
CA MET A 51 -13.58 13.63 -9.13
C MET A 51 -14.65 14.63 -8.69
N ALA A 52 -15.81 14.14 -8.22
CA ALA A 52 -16.87 14.99 -7.73
C ALA A 52 -16.44 15.90 -6.57
N ASP A 53 -15.62 15.40 -5.66
CA ASP A 53 -15.11 16.19 -4.53
C ASP A 53 -14.06 17.20 -5.00
N ILE A 54 -13.18 16.80 -5.94
CA ILE A 54 -12.20 17.70 -6.56
C ILE A 54 -12.90 18.87 -7.27
N GLU A 55 -13.98 18.58 -7.98
CA GLU A 55 -14.76 19.61 -8.67
C GLU A 55 -15.59 20.49 -7.72
N ALA A 56 -15.94 19.99 -6.55
CA ALA A 56 -16.84 20.67 -5.60
C ALA A 56 -16.13 21.58 -4.61
N PHE A 57 -14.88 21.28 -4.19
CA PHE A 57 -14.24 22.06 -3.12
C PHE A 57 -14.04 23.54 -3.53
N THR A 58 -14.16 24.42 -2.53
CA THR A 58 -14.10 25.87 -2.67
C THR A 58 -12.79 26.46 -2.14
N PRO A 59 -12.45 27.72 -2.49
CA PRO A 59 -11.34 28.45 -1.86
C PRO A 59 -11.46 28.51 -0.34
N GLU A 60 -12.67 28.63 0.19
CA GLU A 60 -12.97 28.64 1.63
C GLU A 60 -12.61 27.30 2.29
N ASP A 61 -12.92 26.17 1.63
CA ASP A 61 -12.56 24.84 2.10
C ASP A 61 -11.03 24.67 2.18
N CYS A 62 -10.31 25.13 1.16
CA CYS A 62 -8.85 25.12 1.14
C CYS A 62 -8.26 25.94 2.28
N VAL A 63 -8.77 27.16 2.52
CA VAL A 63 -8.31 28.04 3.60
C VAL A 63 -8.62 27.42 4.97
N LYS A 64 -9.82 26.85 5.14
CA LYS A 64 -10.22 26.18 6.37
C LYS A 64 -9.33 24.98 6.66
N PHE A 65 -9.10 24.12 5.66
CA PHE A 65 -8.22 22.95 5.77
C PHE A 65 -6.79 23.36 6.13
N TYR A 66 -6.22 24.32 5.40
CA TYR A 66 -4.89 24.84 5.66
C TYR A 66 -4.74 25.38 7.10
N ARG A 67 -5.69 26.21 7.54
CA ARG A 67 -5.66 26.76 8.92
C ARG A 67 -5.82 25.70 10.00
N THR A 68 -6.54 24.62 9.71
CA THR A 68 -6.80 23.56 10.68
C THR A 68 -5.60 22.65 10.84
N TYR A 69 -4.97 22.25 9.73
CA TYR A 69 -3.99 21.15 9.74
C TYR A 69 -2.54 21.58 9.52
N TYR A 70 -2.28 22.72 8.87
CA TYR A 70 -0.94 23.22 8.58
C TYR A 70 -0.45 24.16 9.68
N ALA A 71 -0.09 23.56 10.81
CA ALA A 71 0.44 24.29 11.96
C ALA A 71 1.67 23.56 12.54
N PRO A 72 2.60 24.26 13.17
CA PRO A 72 3.76 23.65 13.81
C PRO A 72 3.40 22.57 14.84
N SER A 73 2.26 22.70 15.51
CA SER A 73 1.75 21.68 16.44
C SER A 73 1.34 20.35 15.77
N ASN A 74 1.16 20.35 14.44
CA ASN A 74 0.81 19.18 13.63
C ASN A 74 1.91 18.83 12.63
N ALA A 75 3.13 19.31 12.83
CA ALA A 75 4.25 19.09 11.93
C ALA A 75 5.43 18.45 12.68
N THR A 76 6.01 17.44 12.05
CA THR A 76 7.25 16.82 12.52
C THR A 76 8.38 17.17 11.56
N VAL A 77 9.45 17.74 12.08
CA VAL A 77 10.66 18.06 11.29
C VAL A 77 11.73 17.02 11.61
N VAL A 78 12.17 16.33 10.58
CA VAL A 78 13.26 15.35 10.70
C VAL A 78 14.46 15.83 9.89
N VAL A 79 15.61 15.94 10.55
CA VAL A 79 16.86 16.37 9.91
C VAL A 79 17.94 15.34 10.17
N VAL A 80 18.52 14.82 9.10
CA VAL A 80 19.63 13.85 9.17
C VAL A 80 20.79 14.37 8.32
N GLY A 81 21.96 14.48 8.94
CA GLY A 81 23.16 14.97 8.25
C GLY A 81 24.19 15.52 9.22
N GLN A 82 25.18 16.21 8.66
CA GLN A 82 26.22 16.89 9.45
C GLN A 82 25.71 18.27 9.88
N VAL A 83 24.90 18.31 10.94
CA VAL A 83 24.28 19.53 11.47
C VAL A 83 24.72 19.78 12.90
N ARG A 84 24.74 21.06 13.32
CA ARG A 84 24.87 21.43 14.72
C ARG A 84 23.48 21.63 15.31
N GLU A 85 23.09 20.78 16.25
CA GLU A 85 21.76 20.78 16.85
C GLU A 85 21.31 22.18 17.29
N ARG A 86 22.16 22.92 18.00
CA ARG A 86 21.84 24.26 18.49
C ARG A 86 21.49 25.23 17.35
N ASP A 87 22.30 25.24 16.30
CA ASP A 87 22.11 26.17 15.18
C ASP A 87 20.83 25.81 14.41
N LEU A 88 20.55 24.50 14.26
CA LEU A 88 19.34 24.00 13.64
C LEU A 88 18.09 24.38 14.44
N LEU A 89 18.09 24.16 15.76
CA LEU A 89 16.96 24.52 16.62
C LEU A 89 16.67 26.02 16.61
N LEU A 90 17.71 26.86 16.58
CA LEU A 90 17.55 28.31 16.44
C LEU A 90 16.92 28.67 15.10
N ALA A 91 17.40 28.09 13.99
CA ALA A 91 16.85 28.33 12.67
C ALA A 91 15.38 27.89 12.55
N ILE A 92 15.02 26.71 13.09
CA ILE A 92 13.62 26.22 13.14
C ILE A 92 12.75 27.17 13.96
N ARG A 93 13.22 27.57 15.16
CA ARG A 93 12.50 28.52 16.03
C ARG A 93 12.29 29.86 15.32
N ASP A 94 13.30 30.40 14.67
CA ASP A 94 13.23 31.69 14.01
C ASP A 94 12.33 31.67 12.76
N ALA A 95 12.28 30.52 12.07
CA ALA A 95 11.42 30.34 10.90
C ALA A 95 9.94 30.06 11.24
N TYR A 96 9.68 29.24 12.26
CA TYR A 96 8.35 28.73 12.56
C TYR A 96 7.77 29.19 13.89
N GLY A 97 8.60 29.72 14.80
CA GLY A 97 8.18 30.07 16.18
C GLY A 97 7.18 31.22 16.26
N ILE A 98 6.99 31.99 15.20
CA ILE A 98 5.98 33.05 15.09
C ILE A 98 4.60 32.53 14.66
N ILE A 99 4.53 31.29 14.17
CA ILE A 99 3.26 30.69 13.72
C ILE A 99 2.52 30.16 14.96
N PRO A 100 1.25 30.57 15.16
CA PRO A 100 0.50 30.15 16.32
C PRO A 100 0.21 28.65 16.29
N THR A 101 0.13 28.04 17.47
CA THR A 101 -0.34 26.66 17.61
C THR A 101 -1.80 26.56 17.23
N GLN A 102 -2.18 25.41 16.65
CA GLN A 102 -3.56 25.07 16.30
C GLN A 102 -3.96 23.78 17.02
N THR A 103 -5.24 23.69 17.36
CA THR A 103 -5.81 22.43 17.84
C THR A 103 -6.32 21.66 16.62
N VAL A 104 -5.67 20.55 16.33
CA VAL A 104 -6.13 19.62 15.29
C VAL A 104 -7.32 18.84 15.84
N PRO A 105 -8.43 18.75 15.11
CA PRO A 105 -9.58 17.95 15.54
C PRO A 105 -9.18 16.48 15.75
N ALA A 106 -9.76 15.85 16.76
CA ALA A 106 -9.61 14.40 16.94
C ALA A 106 -10.19 13.67 15.73
N GLU A 107 -9.51 12.63 15.28
CA GLU A 107 -9.99 11.78 14.22
C GLU A 107 -11.14 10.90 14.74
N ASP A 108 -12.30 10.97 14.08
CA ASP A 108 -13.44 10.08 14.34
C ASP A 108 -13.45 9.00 13.24
N ILE A 109 -12.62 7.98 13.44
CA ILE A 109 -12.48 6.87 12.50
C ILE A 109 -13.39 5.74 12.95
N LEU A 110 -14.40 5.44 12.17
CA LEU A 110 -15.25 4.29 12.39
C LEU A 110 -14.45 2.99 12.15
N PRO A 111 -14.49 2.03 13.09
CA PRO A 111 -13.84 0.76 12.90
C PRO A 111 -14.46 0.01 11.71
N GLU A 112 -13.62 -0.59 10.91
CA GLU A 112 -14.07 -1.41 9.77
C GLU A 112 -14.79 -2.66 10.30
N PRO A 113 -16.02 -2.96 9.82
CA PRO A 113 -16.72 -4.18 10.20
C PRO A 113 -15.98 -5.42 9.69
N GLN A 114 -16.11 -6.52 10.43
CA GLN A 114 -15.53 -7.80 10.01
C GLN A 114 -16.17 -8.28 8.70
N GLN A 115 -15.37 -8.51 7.70
CA GLN A 115 -15.83 -9.10 6.45
C GLN A 115 -16.07 -10.61 6.64
N THR A 116 -17.30 -11.07 6.38
CA THR A 116 -17.72 -12.45 6.55
C THR A 116 -18.06 -13.16 5.25
N VAL A 117 -18.07 -12.40 4.13
CA VAL A 117 -18.38 -12.92 2.79
C VAL A 117 -17.34 -12.40 1.81
N GLU A 118 -16.88 -13.29 0.93
CA GLU A 118 -16.00 -12.88 -0.18
C GLU A 118 -16.69 -11.81 -1.04
N ARG A 119 -15.92 -10.78 -1.41
CA ARG A 119 -16.35 -9.73 -2.34
C ARG A 119 -15.69 -9.93 -3.67
N ARG A 120 -16.43 -9.82 -4.76
CA ARG A 120 -15.91 -9.96 -6.12
C ARG A 120 -16.30 -8.76 -6.96
N LEU A 121 -15.35 -8.31 -7.79
CA LEU A 121 -15.56 -7.26 -8.78
C LEU A 121 -14.85 -7.63 -10.09
N GLU A 122 -15.54 -7.45 -11.21
CA GLU A 122 -14.95 -7.52 -12.54
C GLU A 122 -15.10 -6.16 -13.21
N ILE A 123 -14.03 -5.67 -13.79
CA ILE A 123 -14.03 -4.42 -14.58
C ILE A 123 -13.45 -4.68 -15.97
N ARG A 124 -13.98 -3.95 -16.95
CA ARG A 124 -13.52 -3.97 -18.34
C ARG A 124 -12.74 -2.71 -18.64
N LYS A 125 -11.52 -2.86 -19.17
CA LYS A 125 -10.64 -1.74 -19.54
C LYS A 125 -9.83 -2.08 -20.78
N PRO A 126 -9.38 -1.06 -21.54
CA PRO A 126 -8.43 -1.24 -22.64
C PRO A 126 -7.09 -1.73 -22.07
N THR A 127 -6.88 -3.03 -22.07
CA THR A 127 -5.64 -3.67 -21.63
C THR A 127 -5.34 -4.88 -22.50
N ALA A 128 -4.05 -5.17 -22.71
CA ALA A 128 -3.62 -6.32 -23.50
C ALA A 128 -3.71 -7.65 -22.71
N SER A 129 -3.78 -7.58 -21.40
CA SER A 129 -3.72 -8.75 -20.51
C SER A 129 -4.68 -8.61 -19.35
N GLU A 130 -5.27 -9.71 -18.90
CA GLU A 130 -6.06 -9.72 -17.68
C GLU A 130 -5.20 -9.48 -16.47
N LYS A 131 -5.77 -8.81 -15.45
CA LYS A 131 -5.14 -8.66 -14.14
C LYS A 131 -6.02 -9.26 -13.07
N LEU A 132 -5.38 -9.89 -12.09
CA LEU A 132 -5.99 -10.44 -10.90
C LEU A 132 -5.45 -9.71 -9.67
N LEU A 133 -6.35 -9.20 -8.86
CA LEU A 133 -6.04 -8.63 -7.55
C LEU A 133 -6.80 -9.43 -6.50
N VAL A 134 -6.09 -9.95 -5.52
CA VAL A 134 -6.67 -10.63 -4.36
C VAL A 134 -6.19 -9.93 -3.11
N ALA A 135 -7.10 -9.44 -2.30
CA ALA A 135 -6.76 -8.75 -1.06
C ALA A 135 -7.48 -9.37 0.14
N PHE A 136 -6.76 -9.46 1.24
CA PHE A 136 -7.28 -9.86 2.54
C PHE A 136 -7.13 -8.69 3.51
N LYS A 137 -8.00 -8.61 4.52
CA LYS A 137 -7.76 -7.70 5.64
C LYS A 137 -6.45 -8.08 6.32
N GLY A 138 -5.56 -7.12 6.48
CA GLY A 138 -4.24 -7.30 7.08
C GLY A 138 -4.12 -6.65 8.46
N PRO A 139 -3.03 -6.92 9.19
CA PRO A 139 -2.74 -6.26 10.46
C PRO A 139 -2.38 -4.78 10.26
N ALA A 140 -2.60 -3.97 11.29
CA ALA A 140 -2.04 -2.64 11.39
C ALA A 140 -0.50 -2.69 11.39
N PHE A 141 0.15 -1.62 10.96
CA PHE A 141 1.62 -1.58 10.89
C PHE A 141 2.32 -1.79 12.23
N GLY A 142 1.72 -1.33 13.32
CA GLY A 142 2.22 -1.52 14.70
C GLY A 142 1.87 -2.87 15.33
N ASP A 143 1.04 -3.70 14.69
CA ASP A 143 0.68 -5.03 15.20
C ASP A 143 1.86 -6.00 15.13
N VAL A 144 1.96 -6.89 16.13
CA VAL A 144 3.01 -7.92 16.17
C VAL A 144 2.96 -8.87 14.97
N ASP A 145 1.77 -9.04 14.37
CA ASP A 145 1.55 -9.90 13.22
C ASP A 145 2.06 -9.29 11.91
N HIS A 146 2.27 -7.96 11.86
CA HIS A 146 2.68 -7.29 10.63
C HIS A 146 4.04 -7.78 10.12
N ALA A 147 5.02 -7.96 11.01
CA ALA A 147 6.33 -8.48 10.63
C ALA A 147 6.22 -9.91 10.06
N ALA A 148 5.43 -10.77 10.69
CA ALA A 148 5.21 -12.13 10.24
C ALA A 148 4.47 -12.18 8.88
N MET A 149 3.46 -11.32 8.68
CA MET A 149 2.78 -11.18 7.39
C MET A 149 3.69 -10.65 6.29
N THR A 150 4.61 -9.72 6.62
CA THR A 150 5.61 -9.22 5.67
C THR A 150 6.59 -10.33 5.25
N VAL A 151 7.07 -11.14 6.20
CA VAL A 151 7.93 -12.30 5.89
C VAL A 151 7.16 -13.34 5.08
N LEU A 152 5.89 -13.60 5.38
CA LEU A 152 5.04 -14.49 4.59
C LEU A 152 4.84 -13.97 3.16
N SER A 153 4.61 -12.67 2.99
CA SER A 153 4.55 -12.02 1.68
C SER A 153 5.84 -12.25 0.89
N GLU A 154 6.99 -12.11 1.52
CA GLU A 154 8.29 -12.32 0.88
C GLU A 154 8.51 -13.80 0.47
N VAL A 155 8.05 -14.76 1.26
CA VAL A 155 8.06 -16.20 0.89
C VAL A 155 7.20 -16.48 -0.33
N LEU A 156 6.01 -15.85 -0.40
CA LEU A 156 5.05 -16.08 -1.48
C LEU A 156 5.40 -15.33 -2.77
N PHE A 157 5.89 -14.08 -2.67
CA PHE A 157 6.02 -13.14 -3.78
C PHE A 157 7.44 -12.58 -3.97
N GLY A 158 8.34 -12.72 -2.98
CA GLY A 158 9.64 -12.04 -2.93
C GLY A 158 10.67 -12.57 -3.91
N GLY A 159 10.70 -12.01 -5.12
CA GLY A 159 11.69 -12.32 -6.15
C GLY A 159 11.48 -13.67 -6.84
N ARG A 160 12.41 -14.02 -7.73
CA ARG A 160 12.28 -15.17 -8.64
C ARG A 160 12.23 -16.54 -7.96
N ALA A 161 12.72 -16.65 -6.74
CA ALA A 161 12.74 -17.90 -5.97
C ALA A 161 11.53 -18.07 -5.05
N SER A 162 10.62 -17.12 -5.01
CA SER A 162 9.38 -17.20 -4.23
C SER A 162 8.41 -18.23 -4.82
N ARG A 163 7.54 -18.76 -3.96
CA ARG A 163 6.64 -19.87 -4.33
C ARG A 163 5.76 -19.56 -5.52
N LEU A 164 5.09 -18.42 -5.48
CA LEU A 164 4.14 -18.04 -6.52
C LEU A 164 4.83 -17.56 -7.80
N TYR A 165 5.97 -16.86 -7.69
CA TYR A 165 6.73 -16.48 -8.87
C TYR A 165 7.22 -17.71 -9.65
N ARG A 166 7.80 -18.68 -8.95
CA ARG A 166 8.22 -19.93 -9.59
C ARG A 166 7.05 -20.65 -10.26
N SER A 167 5.95 -20.83 -9.53
CA SER A 167 4.81 -21.58 -10.04
C SER A 167 4.12 -20.89 -11.22
N LEU A 168 3.86 -19.57 -11.12
CA LEU A 168 3.04 -18.85 -12.10
C LEU A 168 3.85 -18.31 -13.28
N VAL A 169 5.08 -17.85 -13.03
CA VAL A 169 5.88 -17.17 -14.06
C VAL A 169 6.85 -18.13 -14.73
N VAL A 170 7.50 -19.03 -13.97
CA VAL A 170 8.57 -19.88 -14.48
C VAL A 170 8.05 -21.26 -14.93
N GLU A 171 7.26 -21.94 -14.09
CA GLU A 171 6.88 -23.34 -14.33
C GLU A 171 5.64 -23.47 -15.21
N ARG A 172 4.59 -22.67 -14.94
CA ARG A 172 3.30 -22.73 -15.65
C ARG A 172 3.15 -21.67 -16.72
N GLU A 173 3.99 -20.66 -16.70
CA GLU A 173 3.95 -19.53 -17.64
C GLU A 173 2.59 -18.83 -17.75
N LEU A 174 1.77 -18.82 -16.68
CA LEU A 174 0.45 -18.21 -16.64
C LEU A 174 0.49 -16.68 -16.46
N ALA A 175 1.52 -16.18 -15.78
CA ALA A 175 1.67 -14.77 -15.47
C ALA A 175 2.96 -14.16 -16.04
N THR A 176 2.93 -12.86 -16.34
CA THR A 176 4.10 -12.07 -16.73
C THR A 176 4.67 -11.30 -15.55
N ASP A 177 3.82 -10.88 -14.62
CA ASP A 177 4.20 -10.14 -13.42
C ASP A 177 3.40 -10.62 -12.21
N LEU A 178 4.04 -10.55 -11.05
CA LEU A 178 3.48 -10.98 -9.79
C LEU A 178 4.08 -10.18 -8.64
N ARG A 179 3.24 -9.65 -7.77
CA ARG A 179 3.67 -8.92 -6.57
C ARG A 179 2.69 -9.09 -5.42
N GLY A 180 3.19 -8.97 -4.20
CA GLY A 180 2.38 -8.99 -3.00
C GLY A 180 3.04 -8.21 -1.88
N TRP A 181 2.23 -7.53 -1.05
CA TRP A 181 2.70 -6.73 0.08
C TRP A 181 1.64 -6.58 1.15
N VAL A 182 2.05 -6.18 2.32
CA VAL A 182 1.19 -5.80 3.44
C VAL A 182 1.19 -4.28 3.55
N SER A 183 0.03 -3.66 3.63
CA SER A 183 -0.10 -2.21 3.81
C SER A 183 0.63 -1.76 5.08
N THR A 184 1.40 -0.68 4.98
CA THR A 184 2.10 -0.07 6.12
C THR A 184 1.29 1.07 6.73
N PHE A 185 0.00 0.83 6.98
CA PHE A 185 -0.93 1.81 7.50
C PHE A 185 -1.03 1.75 9.02
N ARG A 186 -1.38 2.86 9.66
CA ARG A 186 -1.59 2.97 11.10
C ARG A 186 -2.67 2.01 11.59
N ASP A 187 -3.79 1.96 10.87
CA ASP A 187 -4.90 1.06 11.16
C ASP A 187 -4.83 -0.20 10.28
N PRO A 188 -5.62 -1.26 10.58
CA PRO A 188 -5.63 -2.48 9.79
C PRO A 188 -5.92 -2.21 8.32
N GLY A 189 -4.95 -2.56 7.46
CA GLY A 189 -5.00 -2.36 6.02
C GLY A 189 -5.29 -3.64 5.26
N LEU A 190 -4.61 -3.82 4.12
CA LEU A 190 -4.74 -5.00 3.28
C LEU A 190 -3.41 -5.76 3.17
N PHE A 191 -3.53 -7.07 3.02
CA PHE A 191 -2.52 -7.89 2.35
C PHE A 191 -2.96 -8.06 0.90
N GLU A 192 -2.19 -7.51 -0.01
CA GLU A 192 -2.52 -7.44 -1.43
C GLU A 192 -1.65 -8.40 -2.24
N CYS A 193 -2.27 -9.07 -3.20
CA CYS A 193 -1.66 -10.00 -4.14
C CYS A 193 -2.11 -9.63 -5.54
N TRP A 194 -1.17 -9.25 -6.41
CA TRP A 194 -1.42 -8.82 -7.77
C TRP A 194 -0.74 -9.73 -8.76
N ALA A 195 -1.41 -10.05 -9.85
CA ALA A 195 -0.85 -10.78 -10.97
C ALA A 195 -1.35 -10.22 -12.30
N THR A 196 -0.47 -10.15 -13.28
CA THR A 196 -0.81 -9.88 -14.69
C THR A 196 -0.69 -11.19 -15.46
N ALA A 197 -1.79 -11.65 -16.05
CA ALA A 197 -1.81 -12.86 -16.86
C ALA A 197 -1.01 -12.66 -18.17
N ARG A 198 -0.45 -13.72 -18.71
CA ARG A 198 0.02 -13.70 -20.11
C ARG A 198 -1.19 -13.50 -21.03
N SER A 199 -1.00 -12.89 -22.18
CA SER A 199 -2.08 -12.57 -23.13
C SER A 199 -2.88 -13.78 -23.64
N THR A 200 -2.31 -14.98 -23.52
CA THR A 200 -2.95 -16.26 -23.90
C THR A 200 -3.68 -16.93 -22.74
N HIS A 201 -3.62 -16.36 -21.53
CA HIS A 201 -4.17 -16.93 -20.31
C HIS A 201 -5.12 -15.94 -19.62
N SER A 202 -5.98 -16.45 -18.77
CA SER A 202 -6.93 -15.64 -18.01
C SER A 202 -6.57 -15.58 -16.53
N ALA A 203 -7.04 -14.53 -15.85
CA ALA A 203 -6.93 -14.40 -14.40
C ALA A 203 -7.62 -15.55 -13.65
N LEU A 204 -8.61 -16.21 -14.27
CA LEU A 204 -9.29 -17.38 -13.70
C LEU A 204 -8.39 -18.62 -13.61
N GLU A 205 -7.33 -18.70 -14.41
CA GLU A 205 -6.33 -19.77 -14.32
C GLU A 205 -5.31 -19.51 -13.20
N ILE A 206 -5.10 -18.24 -12.84
CA ILE A 206 -4.16 -17.82 -11.79
C ILE A 206 -4.78 -17.99 -10.40
N LEU A 207 -6.07 -17.67 -10.22
CA LEU A 207 -6.72 -17.67 -8.91
C LEU A 207 -6.60 -19.03 -8.18
N PRO A 208 -6.83 -20.20 -8.79
CA PRO A 208 -6.66 -21.48 -8.11
C PRO A 208 -5.22 -21.74 -7.64
N VAL A 209 -4.20 -21.18 -8.34
CA VAL A 209 -2.80 -21.31 -7.93
C VAL A 209 -2.52 -20.47 -6.69
N PHE A 210 -3.11 -19.28 -6.58
CA PHE A 210 -3.09 -18.48 -5.34
C PHE A 210 -3.75 -19.24 -4.20
N GLU A 211 -4.94 -19.79 -4.43
CA GLU A 211 -5.70 -20.54 -3.42
C GLU A 211 -4.94 -21.75 -2.89
N ASP A 212 -4.31 -22.53 -3.77
CA ASP A 212 -3.45 -23.64 -3.38
C ASP A 212 -2.26 -23.20 -2.55
N ALA A 213 -1.56 -22.12 -2.98
CA ALA A 213 -0.43 -21.58 -2.23
C ALA A 213 -0.84 -21.07 -0.84
N PHE A 214 -1.97 -20.40 -0.72
CA PHE A 214 -2.52 -19.95 0.57
C PHE A 214 -2.96 -21.12 1.44
N ALA A 215 -3.57 -22.16 0.86
CA ALA A 215 -3.94 -23.37 1.59
C ALA A 215 -2.69 -24.07 2.16
N ARG A 216 -1.62 -24.19 1.38
CA ARG A 216 -0.36 -24.79 1.83
C ARG A 216 0.28 -24.05 2.99
N VAL A 217 0.37 -22.71 2.95
CA VAL A 217 0.97 -21.94 4.06
C VAL A 217 0.09 -21.92 5.31
N ARG A 218 -1.21 -22.22 5.19
CA ARG A 218 -2.12 -22.44 6.32
C ARG A 218 -1.94 -23.85 6.93
N ALA A 219 -1.67 -24.84 6.10
CA ALA A 219 -1.53 -26.24 6.52
C ALA A 219 -0.12 -26.53 7.07
N ASP A 220 0.89 -26.17 6.32
CA ASP A 220 2.28 -26.58 6.52
C ASP A 220 3.13 -25.42 7.03
N VAL A 221 4.22 -25.76 7.71
CA VAL A 221 5.27 -24.79 8.04
C VAL A 221 6.16 -24.55 6.82
N VAL A 222 6.63 -23.32 6.69
CA VAL A 222 7.59 -22.93 5.65
C VAL A 222 8.95 -23.56 5.96
N ALA A 223 9.66 -24.03 4.93
CA ALA A 223 10.99 -24.59 5.09
C ALA A 223 11.99 -23.53 5.60
N ASP A 224 12.96 -23.97 6.40
CA ASP A 224 13.94 -23.06 7.01
C ASP A 224 14.73 -22.25 5.99
N GLU A 225 15.08 -22.84 4.84
CA GLU A 225 15.77 -22.14 3.75
C GLU A 225 14.94 -21.04 3.12
N GLU A 226 13.63 -21.25 2.93
CA GLU A 226 12.71 -20.25 2.39
C GLU A 226 12.55 -19.09 3.39
N LEU A 227 12.40 -19.43 4.68
CA LEU A 227 12.32 -18.46 5.76
C LEU A 227 13.59 -17.61 5.87
N ALA A 228 14.76 -18.24 5.85
CA ALA A 228 16.05 -17.56 5.93
C ALA A 228 16.24 -16.62 4.74
N ARG A 229 15.92 -17.06 3.53
CA ARG A 229 16.00 -16.24 2.32
C ARG A 229 15.08 -15.03 2.39
N ALA A 230 13.82 -15.22 2.81
CA ALA A 230 12.85 -14.12 2.96
C ALA A 230 13.35 -13.07 3.96
N LYS A 231 13.82 -13.49 5.13
CA LYS A 231 14.39 -12.60 6.14
C LYS A 231 15.60 -11.82 5.62
N SER A 232 16.54 -12.48 4.96
CA SER A 232 17.74 -11.83 4.42
C SER A 232 17.40 -10.76 3.39
N ARG A 233 16.39 -10.99 2.54
CA ARG A 233 15.93 -9.99 1.56
C ARG A 233 15.30 -8.78 2.23
N LEU A 234 14.43 -8.99 3.23
CA LEU A 234 13.82 -7.91 4.00
C LEU A 234 14.84 -7.12 4.81
N GLU A 235 15.83 -7.79 5.38
CA GLU A 235 16.95 -7.13 6.06
C GLU A 235 17.75 -6.25 5.10
N LEU A 236 18.13 -6.79 3.94
CA LEU A 236 18.84 -6.02 2.91
C LEU A 236 18.04 -4.79 2.47
N GLY A 237 16.74 -4.97 2.16
CA GLY A 237 15.88 -3.86 1.78
C GLY A 237 15.78 -2.78 2.88
N SER A 238 15.66 -3.18 4.14
CA SER A 238 15.64 -2.25 5.27
C SER A 238 16.97 -1.50 5.43
N LEU A 239 18.10 -2.14 5.25
CA LEU A 239 19.43 -1.50 5.31
C LEU A 239 19.62 -0.52 4.15
N GLN A 240 19.18 -0.87 2.95
CA GLN A 240 19.23 0.02 1.77
C GLN A 240 18.40 1.29 1.99
N GLN A 241 17.23 1.21 2.62
CA GLN A 241 16.43 2.39 2.97
C GLN A 241 17.15 3.32 3.96
N LEU A 242 18.05 2.81 4.78
CA LEU A 242 18.82 3.57 5.76
C LEU A 242 20.21 3.99 5.26
N GLU A 243 20.56 3.75 4.00
CA GLU A 243 21.90 4.03 3.47
C GLU A 243 22.16 5.53 3.35
N THR A 244 21.18 6.31 2.90
CA THR A 244 21.31 7.75 2.67
C THR A 244 20.77 8.59 3.83
N ALA A 245 21.20 9.83 3.95
CA ALA A 245 20.65 10.78 4.93
C ALA A 245 19.15 11.01 4.68
N SER A 246 18.74 11.14 3.43
CA SER A 246 17.32 11.28 3.05
C SER A 246 16.51 10.06 3.44
N GLY A 247 16.98 8.85 3.10
CA GLY A 247 16.30 7.62 3.48
C GLY A 247 16.18 7.45 5.00
N LYS A 248 17.22 7.80 5.76
CA LYS A 248 17.13 7.82 7.24
C LYS A 248 16.08 8.80 7.74
N ALA A 249 16.05 10.03 7.20
CA ALA A 249 15.08 11.04 7.59
C ALA A 249 13.65 10.58 7.29
N GLU A 250 13.43 10.01 6.12
CA GLU A 250 12.13 9.45 5.70
C GLU A 250 11.68 8.32 6.65
N GLN A 251 12.55 7.34 6.91
CA GLN A 251 12.20 6.24 7.80
C GLN A 251 11.93 6.72 9.24
N ILE A 252 12.78 7.58 9.80
CA ILE A 252 12.57 8.15 11.13
C ILE A 252 11.24 8.90 11.21
N GLY A 253 10.95 9.75 10.22
CA GLY A 253 9.71 10.51 10.14
C GLY A 253 8.48 9.63 9.98
N PHE A 254 8.55 8.63 9.12
CA PHE A 254 7.48 7.66 8.91
C PHE A 254 7.13 6.91 10.20
N PHE A 255 8.13 6.35 10.89
CA PHE A 255 7.89 5.62 12.13
C PHE A 255 7.42 6.52 13.27
N GLU A 256 7.88 7.77 13.33
CA GLU A 256 7.35 8.77 14.29
C GLU A 256 5.86 9.02 14.05
N ILE A 257 5.46 9.32 12.81
CA ILE A 257 4.07 9.66 12.48
C ILE A 257 3.14 8.47 12.62
N VAL A 258 3.55 7.29 12.17
CA VAL A 258 2.66 6.11 12.13
C VAL A 258 2.59 5.40 13.49
N LEU A 259 3.71 5.30 14.21
CA LEU A 259 3.81 4.53 15.46
C LEU A 259 4.07 5.36 16.70
N GLY A 260 4.45 6.65 16.58
CA GLY A 260 4.93 7.45 17.69
C GLY A 260 6.28 6.96 18.25
N ASP A 261 7.06 6.22 17.47
CA ASP A 261 8.33 5.62 17.88
C ASP A 261 9.37 5.63 16.76
N PRO A 262 10.13 6.71 16.60
CA PRO A 262 11.11 6.87 15.52
C PRO A 262 12.24 5.85 15.59
N ALA A 263 12.55 5.32 16.78
CA ALA A 263 13.58 4.30 16.96
C ALA A 263 13.19 2.94 16.34
N HIS A 264 11.91 2.75 16.02
CA HIS A 264 11.42 1.53 15.36
C HIS A 264 12.02 1.38 13.95
N ALA A 265 12.38 2.48 13.31
CA ALA A 265 13.11 2.47 12.03
C ALA A 265 14.35 1.56 12.06
N PHE A 266 15.05 1.51 13.19
CA PHE A 266 16.27 0.72 13.38
C PHE A 266 16.01 -0.67 13.98
N ARG A 267 14.83 -0.89 14.58
CA ARG A 267 14.45 -2.16 15.25
C ARG A 267 13.62 -3.09 14.36
N ARG A 268 13.13 -2.62 13.22
CA ARG A 268 12.26 -3.40 12.33
C ARG A 268 12.91 -4.71 11.85
N VAL A 269 14.20 -4.68 11.54
CA VAL A 269 14.97 -5.87 11.13
C VAL A 269 14.93 -6.95 12.19
N GLU A 270 15.00 -6.57 13.47
CA GLU A 270 14.94 -7.55 14.56
C GLU A 270 13.57 -8.25 14.64
N SER A 271 12.49 -7.57 14.28
CA SER A 271 11.16 -8.19 14.20
C SER A 271 11.11 -9.26 13.11
N TYR A 272 11.75 -9.03 11.97
CA TYR A 272 11.88 -10.05 10.92
C TYR A 272 12.74 -11.23 11.37
N ARG A 273 13.88 -10.99 12.03
CA ARG A 273 14.78 -12.03 12.54
C ARG A 273 14.09 -12.94 13.54
N ARG A 274 13.25 -12.41 14.42
CA ARG A 274 12.49 -13.15 15.43
C ARG A 274 11.34 -13.97 14.87
N THR A 275 10.83 -13.63 13.70
CA THR A 275 9.70 -14.34 13.07
C THR A 275 10.07 -15.80 12.81
N THR A 276 9.22 -16.73 13.22
CA THR A 276 9.39 -18.18 13.05
C THR A 276 8.49 -18.74 11.95
N ALA A 277 8.78 -19.95 11.47
CA ALA A 277 7.91 -20.65 10.52
C ALA A 277 6.51 -20.93 11.11
N SER A 278 6.43 -21.12 12.43
CA SER A 278 5.15 -21.25 13.14
C SER A 278 4.36 -19.95 13.14
N ASP A 279 5.02 -18.80 13.24
CA ASP A 279 4.35 -17.49 13.12
C ASP A 279 3.78 -17.29 11.74
N LEU A 280 4.50 -17.65 10.67
CA LEU A 280 3.98 -17.56 9.31
C LEU A 280 2.71 -18.39 9.14
N ARG A 281 2.68 -19.64 9.63
CA ARG A 281 1.49 -20.47 9.60
C ARG A 281 0.34 -19.88 10.43
N ARG A 282 0.65 -19.34 11.60
CA ARG A 282 -0.35 -18.71 12.49
C ARG A 282 -1.00 -17.51 11.81
N VAL A 283 -0.22 -16.58 11.24
CA VAL A 283 -0.76 -15.41 10.54
C VAL A 283 -1.48 -15.81 9.25
N ALA A 284 -1.00 -16.81 8.52
CA ALA A 284 -1.70 -17.33 7.35
C ALA A 284 -3.10 -17.83 7.72
N ARG A 285 -3.24 -18.58 8.83
CA ARG A 285 -4.54 -19.07 9.32
C ARG A 285 -5.45 -17.94 9.80
N ARG A 286 -4.90 -16.89 10.39
CA ARG A 286 -5.65 -15.74 10.90
C ARG A 286 -6.15 -14.83 9.80
N TYR A 287 -5.33 -14.52 8.82
CA TYR A 287 -5.60 -13.45 7.84
C TYR A 287 -5.98 -13.96 6.45
N LEU A 288 -5.41 -15.08 5.98
CA LEU A 288 -5.75 -15.62 4.64
C LEU A 288 -7.01 -16.49 4.71
N VAL A 289 -8.14 -15.85 4.99
CA VAL A 289 -9.44 -16.51 5.12
C VAL A 289 -10.30 -16.21 3.90
N ASP A 290 -10.75 -17.24 3.20
CA ASP A 290 -11.41 -17.09 1.90
C ASP A 290 -12.69 -16.23 1.96
N THR A 291 -13.44 -16.29 3.07
CA THR A 291 -14.64 -15.46 3.28
C THR A 291 -14.30 -13.99 3.59
N ALA A 292 -13.06 -13.67 3.97
CA ALA A 292 -12.61 -12.32 4.31
C ALA A 292 -11.77 -11.69 3.19
N ARG A 293 -11.82 -12.24 1.98
CA ARG A 293 -11.06 -11.70 0.84
C ARG A 293 -11.92 -10.88 -0.11
N THR A 294 -11.24 -10.00 -0.82
CA THR A 294 -11.79 -9.25 -1.96
C THR A 294 -11.01 -9.65 -3.21
N VAL A 295 -11.73 -10.03 -4.26
CA VAL A 295 -11.15 -10.45 -5.54
C VAL A 295 -11.60 -9.46 -6.61
N LEU A 296 -10.65 -8.81 -7.28
CA LEU A 296 -10.90 -7.93 -8.41
C LEU A 296 -10.22 -8.49 -9.65
N ARG A 297 -10.97 -8.56 -10.73
CA ARG A 297 -10.48 -8.98 -12.04
C ARG A 297 -10.62 -7.84 -13.03
N VAL A 298 -9.53 -7.53 -13.72
CA VAL A 298 -9.55 -6.63 -14.88
C VAL A 298 -9.50 -7.48 -16.13
N VAL A 299 -10.50 -7.32 -16.99
CA VAL A 299 -10.56 -8.03 -18.27
C VAL A 299 -10.43 -7.07 -19.43
N PRO A 300 -9.83 -7.49 -20.56
CA PRO A 300 -9.77 -6.69 -21.77
C PRO A 300 -11.17 -6.28 -22.24
N ASP A 301 -11.31 -5.01 -22.61
CA ASP A 301 -12.50 -4.54 -23.31
C ASP A 301 -12.32 -4.77 -24.81
N ALA A 302 -13.06 -5.75 -25.33
CA ALA A 302 -13.02 -6.11 -26.74
C ALA A 302 -13.49 -4.97 -27.68
N SER A 303 -14.27 -4.01 -27.15
CA SER A 303 -14.74 -2.85 -27.91
C SER A 303 -13.71 -1.74 -28.06
N ALA A 304 -12.68 -1.75 -27.21
CA ALA A 304 -11.59 -0.77 -27.17
C ALA A 304 -10.28 -1.32 -27.77
N ALA A 305 -10.36 -2.28 -28.71
CA ALA A 305 -9.17 -2.74 -29.41
C ALA A 305 -8.41 -1.53 -30.00
N PRO A 306 -7.10 -1.37 -29.71
CA PRO A 306 -6.35 -0.26 -30.28
C PRO A 306 -6.47 -0.36 -31.81
N ALA A 307 -6.86 0.73 -32.44
CA ALA A 307 -6.75 0.85 -33.89
C ALA A 307 -5.32 0.41 -34.24
N GLN A 308 -5.19 -0.73 -34.90
CA GLN A 308 -3.91 -1.23 -35.36
C GLN A 308 -3.23 -0.09 -36.08
N ALA A 309 -2.06 0.32 -35.57
CA ALA A 309 -1.18 1.21 -36.31
C ALA A 309 -0.90 0.52 -37.66
N ALA A 310 -1.67 0.91 -38.65
CA ALA A 310 -1.35 0.64 -40.02
C ALA A 310 -0.15 1.53 -40.35
N GLN A 311 1.05 0.98 -40.28
CA GLN A 311 2.16 1.16 -41.22
C GLN A 311 3.36 0.34 -40.77
#